data_7c985b839ff8d5ff36211346b4083b0c
#
_entry.id   7c985b839ff8d5ff36211346b4083b0c
#
_cell.length_a   1.000
_cell.length_b   1.000
_cell.length_c   1.000
_cell.angle_alpha   90.00
_cell.angle_beta   90.00
_cell.angle_gamma   90.00
#
_symmetry.space_group_name_H-M   'P 1'
#
loop_
_entity.id
_entity.type
_entity.pdbx_description
1 polymer ?
#
loop_
_entity_poly.entity_id
_entity_poly.type
_entity_poly.pdbx_seq_one_letter_code
_entity_poly.pdbx_strand_id
1 'polypeptide(L)'
;MKRSDVVATINGLEGEVGHQRILNIYNSQCPLPRGYKLTSKDAWCAATVTAVYLLNGFDGVSECSCPRMIEKAKALGIWQESDSYIPKPGDCIMYDWQDSGTGDGVGVADHTGIVIA
;
A
#
# COMPACT_ATOMS: atom_id res chain seq x y z
N MET A 1 5.53 15.13 -1.67
CA MET A 1 5.43 14.12 -0.60
C MET A 1 6.82 13.77 -0.11
N LYS A 2 7.06 13.83 1.18
CA LYS A 2 8.36 13.49 1.77
C LYS A 2 8.28 12.13 2.45
N ARG A 3 9.39 11.38 2.44
CA ARG A 3 9.46 10.07 3.11
C ARG A 3 9.12 10.16 4.60
N SER A 4 9.65 11.19 5.29
CA SER A 4 9.38 11.39 6.73
C SER A 4 7.89 11.65 7.01
N ASP A 5 7.18 12.31 6.12
CA ASP A 5 5.75 12.55 6.26
C ASP A 5 4.97 11.23 6.13
N VAL A 6 5.37 10.37 5.21
CA VAL A 6 4.76 9.04 5.05
C VAL A 6 4.94 8.20 6.31
N VAL A 7 6.14 8.17 6.87
CA VAL A 7 6.44 7.43 8.10
C VAL A 7 5.63 7.98 9.27
N ALA A 8 5.57 9.29 9.43
CA ALA A 8 4.79 9.92 10.50
C ALA A 8 3.29 9.59 10.37
N THR A 9 2.77 9.59 9.16
CA THR A 9 1.36 9.29 8.90
C THR A 9 1.02 7.86 9.30
N ILE A 10 1.83 6.86 8.89
CA ILE A 10 1.51 5.47 9.21
C ILE A 10 1.65 5.20 10.71
N ASN A 11 2.62 5.81 11.37
CA ASN A 11 2.77 5.67 12.83
C ASN A 11 1.58 6.23 13.60
N GLY A 12 0.84 7.17 13.03
CA GLY A 12 -0.37 7.74 13.64
C GLY A 12 -1.63 6.94 13.41
N LEU A 13 -1.59 5.85 12.63
CA LEU A 13 -2.77 5.08 12.25
C LEU A 13 -2.87 3.71 12.95
N GLU A 14 -2.31 3.59 14.15
CA GLU A 14 -2.35 2.33 14.89
C GLU A 14 -3.71 2.09 15.57
N GLY A 15 -4.05 0.80 15.75
CA GLY A 15 -5.23 0.37 16.51
C GLY A 15 -6.54 0.41 15.74
N GLU A 16 -7.65 0.16 16.44
CA GLU A 16 -9.00 0.10 15.85
C GLU A 16 -9.46 1.44 15.30
N VAL A 17 -9.10 2.53 15.98
CA VAL A 17 -9.43 3.88 15.52
C VAL A 17 -8.71 4.17 14.20
N GLY A 18 -7.47 3.71 14.08
CA GLY A 18 -6.73 3.81 12.82
C GLY A 18 -7.38 3.02 11.70
N HIS A 19 -7.85 1.79 11.99
CA HIS A 19 -8.56 0.98 10.99
C HIS A 19 -9.82 1.70 10.47
N GLN A 20 -10.63 2.25 11.35
CA GLN A 20 -11.82 2.99 10.93
C GLN A 20 -11.46 4.23 10.09
N ARG A 21 -10.41 4.95 10.47
CA ARG A 21 -9.92 6.09 9.69
C ARG A 21 -9.46 5.67 8.30
N ILE A 22 -8.74 4.54 8.21
CA ILE A 22 -8.27 4.00 6.92
C ILE A 22 -9.46 3.70 6.02
N LEU A 23 -10.49 3.02 6.53
CA LEU A 23 -11.70 2.74 5.76
C LEU A 23 -12.37 4.03 5.29
N ASN A 24 -12.50 5.02 6.17
CA ASN A 24 -13.13 6.29 5.82
C ASN A 24 -12.35 7.04 4.75
N ILE A 25 -11.01 7.08 4.87
CA ILE A 25 -10.15 7.74 3.89
C ILE A 25 -10.24 7.02 2.54
N TYR A 26 -10.10 5.71 2.54
CA TYR A 26 -10.18 4.93 1.30
C TYR A 26 -11.53 5.13 0.60
N ASN A 27 -12.62 5.03 1.35
CA ASN A 27 -13.97 5.11 0.79
C ASN A 27 -14.39 6.54 0.41
N SER A 28 -13.61 7.55 0.80
CA SER A 28 -13.86 8.93 0.41
C SER A 28 -13.43 9.26 -1.01
N GLN A 29 -12.71 8.35 -1.68
CA GLN A 29 -12.24 8.56 -3.04
C GLN A 29 -13.41 8.66 -4.02
N CYS A 30 -13.30 9.54 -5.00
CA CYS A 30 -14.31 9.72 -6.05
C CYS A 30 -13.61 9.88 -7.40
N PRO A 31 -13.62 8.85 -8.25
CA PRO A 31 -14.24 7.54 -8.08
C PRO A 31 -13.43 6.60 -7.18
N LEU A 32 -14.11 5.61 -6.60
CA LEU A 32 -13.42 4.52 -5.91
C LEU A 32 -12.71 3.62 -6.92
N PRO A 33 -11.52 3.08 -6.57
CA PRO A 33 -10.86 2.10 -7.43
C PRO A 33 -11.80 0.93 -7.73
N ARG A 34 -12.03 0.68 -9.01
CA ARG A 34 -12.96 -0.33 -9.52
C ARG A 34 -14.39 -0.20 -8.96
N GLY A 35 -14.75 0.96 -8.40
CA GLY A 35 -16.06 1.18 -7.79
C GLY A 35 -16.34 0.38 -6.53
N TYR A 36 -15.34 -0.24 -5.93
CA TYR A 36 -15.51 -1.12 -4.78
C TYR A 36 -15.34 -0.37 -3.46
N LYS A 37 -16.39 -0.40 -2.64
CA LYS A 37 -16.37 0.20 -1.29
C LYS A 37 -15.91 -0.84 -0.28
N LEU A 38 -14.88 -0.52 0.50
CA LEU A 38 -14.37 -1.40 1.54
C LEU A 38 -15.28 -1.47 2.75
N THR A 39 -15.31 -2.65 3.36
CA THR A 39 -15.97 -2.88 4.65
C THR A 39 -14.94 -3.31 5.68
N SER A 40 -15.33 -3.33 6.97
CA SER A 40 -14.45 -3.77 8.04
C SER A 40 -14.05 -5.23 7.97
N LYS A 41 -14.71 -6.00 7.12
CA LYS A 41 -14.43 -7.44 6.92
C LYS A 41 -13.42 -7.69 5.79
N ASP A 42 -13.12 -6.69 4.99
CA ASP A 42 -12.17 -6.82 3.90
C ASP A 42 -10.73 -6.79 4.41
N ALA A 43 -9.83 -7.43 3.67
CA ALA A 43 -8.40 -7.26 3.89
C ALA A 43 -8.03 -5.80 3.64
N TRP A 44 -7.25 -5.19 4.53
CA TRP A 44 -7.02 -3.75 4.53
C TRP A 44 -5.56 -3.34 4.43
N CYS A 45 -4.65 -4.26 4.11
CA CYS A 45 -3.23 -3.95 3.98
C CYS A 45 -2.95 -2.94 2.85
N ALA A 46 -3.44 -3.21 1.64
CA ALA A 46 -3.27 -2.28 0.52
C ALA A 46 -4.06 -0.99 0.73
N ALA A 47 -5.22 -1.07 1.36
CA ALA A 47 -6.01 0.11 1.71
C ALA A 47 -5.27 1.01 2.69
N THR A 48 -4.53 0.44 3.63
CA THR A 48 -3.69 1.20 4.57
C THR A 48 -2.63 1.99 3.83
N VAL A 49 -1.90 1.34 2.93
CA VAL A 49 -0.88 2.01 2.11
C VAL A 49 -1.51 3.10 1.26
N THR A 50 -2.64 2.82 0.63
CA THR A 50 -3.38 3.82 -0.15
C THR A 50 -3.76 5.02 0.71
N ALA A 51 -4.33 4.79 1.89
CA ALA A 51 -4.74 5.88 2.79
C ALA A 51 -3.55 6.75 3.21
N VAL A 52 -2.42 6.14 3.54
CA VAL A 52 -1.20 6.88 3.93
C VAL A 52 -0.74 7.79 2.79
N TYR A 53 -0.69 7.27 1.56
CA TYR A 53 -0.27 8.08 0.42
C TYR A 53 -1.30 9.15 0.06
N LEU A 54 -2.60 8.86 0.17
CA LEU A 54 -3.65 9.87 -0.05
C LEU A 54 -3.52 11.04 0.93
N LEU A 55 -3.24 10.77 2.20
CA LEU A 55 -3.03 11.81 3.21
C LEU A 55 -1.80 12.67 2.91
N ASN A 56 -0.88 12.17 2.11
CA ASN A 56 0.31 12.89 1.68
C ASN A 56 0.19 13.43 0.25
N GLY A 57 -1.00 13.41 -0.32
CA GLY A 57 -1.28 14.01 -1.63
C GLY A 57 -0.93 13.16 -2.83
N PHE A 58 -0.75 11.84 -2.66
CA PHE A 58 -0.40 10.95 -3.76
C PHE A 58 -1.46 9.86 -3.94
N ASP A 59 -2.08 9.81 -5.10
CA ASP A 59 -3.13 8.84 -5.43
C ASP A 59 -2.75 7.85 -6.52
N GLY A 60 -1.51 7.88 -6.99
CA GLY A 60 -1.06 7.13 -8.17
C GLY A 60 -1.17 5.61 -8.05
N VAL A 61 -1.14 5.06 -6.84
CA VAL A 61 -1.24 3.62 -6.59
C VAL A 61 -2.47 3.24 -5.79
N SER A 62 -3.48 4.12 -5.73
CA SER A 62 -4.70 3.90 -4.94
C SER A 62 -5.40 2.61 -5.32
N GLU A 63 -5.44 1.64 -4.39
CA GLU A 63 -6.03 0.33 -4.62
C GLU A 63 -6.20 -0.42 -3.30
N CYS A 64 -7.12 -1.38 -3.25
CA CYS A 64 -7.29 -2.28 -2.12
C CYS A 64 -6.79 -3.71 -2.42
N SER A 65 -6.21 -3.93 -3.58
CA SER A 65 -5.62 -5.21 -3.99
C SER A 65 -4.14 -5.04 -4.22
N CYS A 66 -3.31 -5.84 -3.54
CA CYS A 66 -1.86 -5.79 -3.70
C CYS A 66 -1.41 -6.01 -5.14
N PRO A 67 -1.90 -7.04 -5.88
CA PRO A 67 -1.51 -7.21 -7.27
C PRO A 67 -1.86 -6.03 -8.17
N ARG A 68 -3.02 -5.42 -7.96
CA ARG A 68 -3.43 -4.26 -8.75
C ARG A 68 -2.65 -3.01 -8.41
N MET A 69 -2.26 -2.87 -7.13
CA MET A 69 -1.36 -1.78 -6.71
C MET A 69 -0.01 -1.89 -7.41
N ILE A 70 0.53 -3.11 -7.54
CA ILE A 70 1.78 -3.38 -8.26
C ILE A 70 1.62 -2.98 -9.73
N GLU A 71 0.50 -3.33 -10.38
CA GLU A 71 0.25 -2.96 -11.77
C GLU A 71 0.29 -1.44 -11.96
N LYS A 72 -0.32 -0.70 -11.03
CA LYS A 72 -0.29 0.77 -11.07
C LYS A 72 1.13 1.31 -10.88
N ALA A 73 1.90 0.73 -9.96
CA ALA A 73 3.29 1.14 -9.75
C ALA A 73 4.16 0.88 -10.98
N LYS A 74 3.97 -0.24 -11.65
CA LYS A 74 4.67 -0.55 -12.90
C LYS A 74 4.32 0.45 -14.00
N ALA A 75 3.04 0.80 -14.13
CA ALA A 75 2.60 1.77 -15.12
C ALA A 75 3.21 3.16 -14.87
N LEU A 76 3.48 3.52 -13.63
CA LEU A 76 4.12 4.79 -13.27
C LEU A 76 5.64 4.74 -13.35
N GLY A 77 6.24 3.56 -13.58
CA GLY A 77 7.69 3.42 -13.64
C GLY A 77 8.39 3.48 -12.28
N ILE A 78 7.69 3.24 -11.19
CA ILE A 78 8.22 3.32 -9.82
C ILE A 78 8.36 1.96 -9.14
N TRP A 79 8.11 0.88 -9.85
CA TRP A 79 8.24 -0.47 -9.33
C TRP A 79 9.70 -0.92 -9.32
N GLN A 80 10.17 -1.45 -8.18
CA GLN A 80 11.51 -2.01 -8.01
C GLN A 80 11.42 -3.51 -7.78
N GLU A 81 11.88 -4.28 -8.76
CA GLU A 81 11.86 -5.74 -8.74
C GLU A 81 13.17 -6.35 -8.25
N SER A 82 14.23 -5.56 -8.22
CA SER A 82 15.58 -6.06 -7.92
C SER A 82 15.75 -6.41 -6.45
N ASP A 83 16.26 -7.60 -6.16
CA ASP A 83 16.59 -8.02 -4.81
C ASP A 83 17.75 -7.22 -4.21
N SER A 84 18.53 -6.52 -5.04
CA SER A 84 19.63 -5.67 -4.58
C SER A 84 19.15 -4.29 -4.11
N TYR A 85 17.90 -3.93 -4.36
CA TYR A 85 17.37 -2.66 -3.88
C TYR A 85 17.15 -2.71 -2.37
N ILE A 86 17.72 -1.74 -1.66
CA ILE A 86 17.56 -1.62 -0.20
C ILE A 86 16.40 -0.66 0.07
N PRO A 87 15.28 -1.14 0.64
CA PRO A 87 14.14 -0.29 0.94
C PRO A 87 14.52 0.85 1.89
N LYS A 88 13.93 2.02 1.66
CA LYS A 88 14.13 3.20 2.48
C LYS A 88 12.85 3.54 3.23
N PRO A 89 12.94 4.23 4.39
CA PRO A 89 11.74 4.67 5.09
C PRO A 89 10.79 5.42 4.16
N GLY A 90 9.50 5.08 4.24
CA GLY A 90 8.47 5.62 3.35
C GLY A 90 8.21 4.82 2.10
N ASP A 91 9.05 3.83 1.78
CA ASP A 91 8.80 2.93 0.67
C ASP A 91 7.68 1.94 1.02
N CYS A 92 6.93 1.54 0.00
CA CYS A 92 5.97 0.45 0.12
C CYS A 92 6.66 -0.86 -0.24
N ILE A 93 6.44 -1.89 0.57
CA ILE A 93 6.96 -3.25 0.32
C ILE A 93 5.79 -4.17 0.04
N MET A 94 5.96 -5.04 -0.97
CA MET A 94 5.02 -6.11 -1.28
C MET A 94 5.60 -7.45 -0.85
N TYR A 95 4.74 -8.31 -0.26
CA TYR A 95 5.11 -9.63 0.20
C TYR A 95 4.31 -10.69 -0.54
N ASP A 96 4.99 -11.77 -0.92
CA ASP A 96 4.34 -13.00 -1.37
C ASP A 96 4.72 -14.11 -0.38
N TRP A 97 3.86 -14.35 0.60
CA TRP A 97 4.12 -15.33 1.64
C TRP A 97 3.99 -16.77 1.15
N GLN A 98 3.44 -16.96 -0.04
CA GLN A 98 3.31 -18.27 -0.67
C GLN A 98 4.43 -18.56 -1.66
N ASP A 99 5.35 -17.62 -1.83
CA ASP A 99 6.50 -17.78 -2.69
C ASP A 99 7.40 -18.89 -2.16
N SER A 100 8.00 -19.66 -3.05
CA SER A 100 8.96 -20.70 -2.70
C SER A 100 10.31 -20.19 -2.23
N GLY A 101 10.48 -18.89 -2.11
CA GLY A 101 11.62 -18.26 -1.46
C GLY A 101 12.75 -17.84 -2.37
N THR A 102 12.52 -17.73 -3.66
CA THR A 102 13.56 -17.30 -4.59
C THR A 102 13.61 -15.78 -4.79
N GLY A 103 12.56 -15.06 -4.38
CA GLY A 103 12.52 -13.61 -4.54
C GLY A 103 12.60 -13.14 -5.98
N ASP A 104 12.07 -13.90 -6.91
CA ASP A 104 12.22 -13.70 -8.34
C ASP A 104 11.11 -12.86 -8.98
N GLY A 105 10.19 -12.35 -8.17
CA GLY A 105 9.07 -11.56 -8.67
C GLY A 105 7.96 -12.39 -9.30
N VAL A 106 8.01 -13.71 -9.16
CA VAL A 106 6.95 -14.62 -9.62
C VAL A 106 5.98 -14.87 -8.48
N GLY A 107 4.71 -14.95 -8.79
CA GLY A 107 3.65 -15.19 -7.82
C GLY A 107 2.77 -13.97 -7.62
N VAL A 108 1.82 -14.07 -6.69
CA VAL A 108 0.83 -13.04 -6.41
C VAL A 108 1.10 -12.46 -5.03
N ALA A 109 1.28 -11.15 -4.95
CA ALA A 109 1.48 -10.47 -3.67
C ALA A 109 0.22 -10.58 -2.82
N ASP A 110 0.35 -11.02 -1.57
CA ASP A 110 -0.77 -11.20 -0.64
C ASP A 110 -0.68 -10.26 0.58
N HIS A 111 0.37 -9.45 0.68
CA HIS A 111 0.47 -8.43 1.74
C HIS A 111 1.33 -7.26 1.29
N THR A 112 1.10 -6.10 1.89
CA THR A 112 1.92 -4.91 1.67
C THR A 112 2.05 -4.12 2.97
N GLY A 113 3.09 -3.31 3.06
CA GLY A 113 3.33 -2.43 4.19
C GLY A 113 4.25 -1.28 3.80
N ILE A 114 4.53 -0.42 4.77
CA ILE A 114 5.41 0.74 4.57
C ILE A 114 6.61 0.61 5.48
N VAL A 115 7.80 0.85 4.93
CA VAL A 115 9.05 0.83 5.68
C VAL A 115 9.12 2.05 6.59
N ILE A 116 9.37 1.85 7.88
CA ILE A 116 9.44 2.95 8.86
C ILE A 116 10.87 3.23 9.35
N ALA A 117 11.79 2.30 9.14
CA ALA A 117 13.17 2.48 9.60
C ALA A 117 14.19 1.75 8.73
#